data_3ffefd16b91d7bbd984eb79ce8f2b4f3
#
_entry.id   3ffefd16b91d7bbd984eb79ce8f2b4f3
#
_cell.length_a   1.000
_cell.length_b   1.000
_cell.length_c   1.000
_cell.angle_alpha   90.00
_cell.angle_beta   90.00
_cell.angle_gamma   90.00
#
_symmetry.space_group_name_H-M   'P 1'
#
loop_
_entity.id
_entity.type
_entity.pdbx_description
1 polymer ?
#
loop_
_entity_poly.entity_id
_entity_poly.type
_entity_poly.pdbx_seq_one_letter_code
_entity_poly.pdbx_strand_id
1 'polypeptide(L)'
;FIPSITTQILQSKNKIKLGNLDSRRDFTYVSDTVDGYISAIDNKRCIGETIQLGTGIDFSMKETLEKIKKLTNPNIKIIQDKERMRPIKSEVNRLISSNKKAKKILNWSPKYSGKKGFEKGLKETVNWFGNSNNLIHYKSDLYNL
;
A
#
# COMPACT_ATOMS: atom_id res chain seq x y z
N PHE A 1 -5.76 1.40 0.11
CA PHE A 1 -6.11 0.02 -0.32
C PHE A 1 -5.70 -1.03 0.71
N ILE A 2 -4.40 -1.20 1.02
CA ILE A 2 -3.92 -2.25 1.94
C ILE A 2 -4.56 -2.12 3.34
N PRO A 3 -4.56 -0.94 4.01
CA PRO A 3 -5.24 -0.79 5.29
C PRO A 3 -6.73 -1.13 5.23
N SER A 4 -7.44 -0.61 4.22
CA SER A 4 -8.88 -0.83 4.05
C SER A 4 -9.25 -2.31 3.88
N ILE A 5 -8.48 -3.07 3.10
CA ILE A 5 -8.71 -4.52 2.96
C ILE A 5 -8.39 -5.25 4.26
N THR A 6 -7.25 -4.97 4.85
CA THR A 6 -6.80 -5.64 6.07
C THR A 6 -7.79 -5.44 7.21
N THR A 7 -8.23 -4.20 7.44
CA THR A 7 -9.20 -3.88 8.49
C THR A 7 -10.57 -4.52 8.23
N GLN A 8 -11.06 -4.48 6.98
CA GLN A 8 -12.30 -5.16 6.62
C GLN A 8 -12.22 -6.68 6.88
N ILE A 9 -11.12 -7.35 6.49
CA ILE A 9 -10.98 -8.79 6.72
C ILE A 9 -10.90 -9.12 8.20
N LEU A 10 -10.14 -8.36 8.99
CA LEU A 10 -9.97 -8.59 10.42
C LEU A 10 -11.25 -8.32 11.23
N GLN A 11 -12.10 -7.41 10.79
CA GLN A 11 -13.37 -7.06 11.46
C GLN A 11 -14.58 -7.79 10.88
N SER A 12 -14.48 -8.39 9.70
CA SER A 12 -15.58 -9.07 9.02
C SER A 12 -15.61 -10.57 9.31
N LYS A 13 -16.83 -11.11 9.47
CA LYS A 13 -17.00 -12.57 9.64
C LYS A 13 -16.84 -13.34 8.31
N ASN A 14 -17.39 -12.87 7.18
CA ASN A 14 -17.52 -13.69 5.97
C ASN A 14 -17.25 -12.98 4.64
N LYS A 15 -17.34 -11.66 4.56
CA LYS A 15 -17.28 -10.93 3.28
C LYS A 15 -16.75 -9.51 3.42
N ILE A 16 -16.08 -9.04 2.39
CA ILE A 16 -15.61 -7.64 2.27
C ILE A 16 -16.06 -7.03 0.95
N LYS A 17 -16.14 -5.71 0.90
CA LYS A 17 -16.55 -4.94 -0.28
C LYS A 17 -15.35 -4.24 -0.90
N LEU A 18 -15.10 -4.46 -2.19
CA LEU A 18 -13.98 -3.86 -2.92
C LEU A 18 -14.45 -3.28 -4.26
N GLY A 19 -13.72 -2.27 -4.73
CA GLY A 19 -13.88 -1.70 -6.07
C GLY A 19 -13.04 -2.42 -7.13
N ASN A 20 -12.36 -1.66 -8.01
CA ASN A 20 -11.53 -2.19 -9.08
C ASN A 20 -10.27 -2.89 -8.53
N LEU A 21 -10.00 -4.10 -9.04
CA LEU A 21 -8.84 -4.93 -8.66
C LEU A 21 -7.77 -5.02 -9.76
N ASP A 22 -8.01 -4.45 -10.93
CA ASP A 22 -7.11 -4.57 -12.09
C ASP A 22 -5.99 -3.53 -12.08
N SER A 23 -6.21 -2.40 -11.39
CA SER A 23 -5.21 -1.34 -11.31
C SER A 23 -3.95 -1.80 -10.57
N ARG A 24 -2.82 -1.21 -10.97
CA ARG A 24 -1.47 -1.54 -10.45
C ARG A 24 -0.85 -0.34 -9.75
N ARG A 25 -0.20 -0.59 -8.62
CA ARG A 25 0.43 0.46 -7.80
C ARG A 25 1.80 0.02 -7.30
N ASP A 26 2.69 0.99 -7.22
CA ASP A 26 3.95 0.88 -6.49
C ASP A 26 3.66 1.17 -5.00
N PHE A 27 3.85 0.15 -4.17
CA PHE A 27 3.62 0.24 -2.74
C PHE A 27 4.95 0.42 -2.01
N THR A 28 5.11 1.55 -1.35
CA THR A 28 6.27 1.84 -0.51
C THR A 28 5.93 1.59 0.96
N TYR A 29 6.74 0.81 1.65
CA TYR A 29 6.54 0.56 3.07
C TYR A 29 6.85 1.82 3.88
N VAL A 30 6.13 2.03 4.98
CA VAL A 30 6.19 3.28 5.75
C VAL A 30 7.60 3.63 6.22
N SER A 31 8.39 2.65 6.69
CA SER A 31 9.76 2.91 7.15
C SER A 31 10.68 3.37 6.01
N ASP A 32 10.49 2.84 4.80
CA ASP A 32 11.27 3.30 3.64
C ASP A 32 10.93 4.76 3.29
N THR A 33 9.64 5.13 3.40
CA THR A 33 9.22 6.52 3.21
C THR A 33 9.84 7.44 4.27
N VAL A 34 9.77 7.04 5.54
CA VAL A 34 10.38 7.79 6.67
C VAL A 34 11.89 7.94 6.47
N ASP A 35 12.60 6.86 6.13
CA ASP A 35 14.04 6.90 5.85
C ASP A 35 14.37 7.88 4.72
N GLY A 36 13.52 7.94 3.67
CA GLY A 36 13.67 8.89 2.58
C GLY A 36 13.51 10.36 3.03
N TYR A 37 12.53 10.65 3.87
CA TYR A 37 12.33 11.99 4.44
C TYR A 37 13.53 12.39 5.33
N ILE A 38 13.95 11.49 6.22
CA ILE A 38 15.12 11.73 7.08
C ILE A 38 16.37 12.03 6.24
N SER A 39 16.59 11.26 5.17
CA SER A 39 17.71 11.47 4.25
C SER A 39 17.68 12.81 3.51
N ALA A 40 16.51 13.46 3.44
CA ALA A 40 16.34 14.76 2.79
C ALA A 40 16.54 15.95 3.73
N ILE A 41 16.32 15.79 5.05
CA ILE A 41 16.26 16.92 6.01
C ILE A 41 17.50 17.82 5.94
N ASP A 42 18.70 17.24 6.01
CA ASP A 42 19.96 17.99 6.02
C ASP A 42 20.70 18.00 4.68
N ASN A 43 20.03 17.56 3.61
CA ASN A 43 20.64 17.45 2.30
C ASN A 43 20.36 18.67 1.40
N LYS A 44 21.29 19.63 1.38
CA LYS A 44 21.15 20.84 0.56
C LYS A 44 20.89 20.59 -0.93
N ARG A 45 21.28 19.41 -1.47
CA ARG A 45 21.02 19.05 -2.87
C ARG A 45 19.54 18.77 -3.17
N CYS A 46 18.70 18.69 -2.13
CA CYS A 46 17.25 18.52 -2.28
C CYS A 46 16.50 19.83 -2.50
N ILE A 47 17.13 20.97 -2.24
CA ILE A 47 16.47 22.29 -2.32
C ILE A 47 16.02 22.55 -3.76
N GLY A 48 14.74 22.84 -3.93
CA GLY A 48 14.12 23.07 -5.25
C GLY A 48 13.90 21.80 -6.08
N GLU A 49 14.21 20.61 -5.55
CA GLU A 49 14.10 19.36 -6.28
C GLU A 49 12.83 18.59 -5.95
N THR A 50 12.18 18.04 -6.97
CA THR A 50 11.12 17.03 -6.78
C THR A 50 11.75 15.64 -6.79
N ILE A 51 11.64 14.93 -5.65
CA ILE A 51 12.23 13.61 -5.46
C ILE A 51 11.12 12.61 -5.12
N GLN A 52 11.02 11.55 -5.90
CA GLN A 52 10.02 10.49 -5.70
C GLN A 52 10.63 9.36 -4.88
N LEU A 53 9.89 8.92 -3.85
CA LEU A 53 10.25 7.79 -2.99
C LEU A 53 9.34 6.61 -3.33
N GLY A 54 9.80 5.72 -4.19
CA GLY A 54 9.05 4.54 -4.58
C GLY A 54 9.97 3.33 -4.76
N THR A 55 9.36 2.15 -4.94
CA THR A 55 10.14 0.92 -5.09
C THR A 55 10.59 0.67 -6.54
N GLY A 56 9.91 1.29 -7.51
CA GLY A 56 10.10 1.04 -8.94
C GLY A 56 9.46 -0.26 -9.41
N ILE A 57 8.63 -0.89 -8.58
CA ILE A 57 7.95 -2.16 -8.89
C ILE A 57 6.49 -2.03 -8.48
N ASP A 58 5.59 -2.46 -9.36
CA ASP A 58 4.16 -2.41 -9.11
C ASP A 58 3.55 -3.80 -8.91
N PHE A 59 2.48 -3.84 -8.13
CA PHE A 59 1.62 -5.01 -7.93
C PHE A 59 0.17 -4.64 -8.27
N SER A 60 -0.59 -5.57 -8.84
CA SER A 60 -2.02 -5.35 -9.03
C SER A 60 -2.75 -5.38 -7.68
N MET A 61 -3.91 -4.73 -7.63
CA MET A 61 -4.77 -4.80 -6.45
C MET A 61 -5.21 -6.25 -6.17
N LYS A 62 -5.42 -7.03 -7.23
CA LYS A 62 -5.75 -8.46 -7.12
C LYS A 62 -4.62 -9.28 -6.51
N GLU A 63 -3.37 -9.12 -6.98
CA GLU A 63 -2.20 -9.80 -6.41
C GLU A 63 -2.02 -9.44 -4.93
N THR A 64 -2.21 -8.17 -4.60
CA THR A 64 -2.12 -7.65 -3.23
C THR A 64 -3.20 -8.24 -2.33
N LEU A 65 -4.45 -8.27 -2.80
CA LEU A 65 -5.57 -8.89 -2.10
C LEU A 65 -5.32 -10.36 -1.78
N GLU A 66 -4.88 -11.15 -2.77
CA GLU A 66 -4.63 -12.59 -2.55
C GLU A 66 -3.51 -12.83 -1.52
N LYS A 67 -2.51 -11.96 -1.48
CA LYS A 67 -1.47 -12.02 -0.43
C LYS A 67 -2.03 -11.68 0.96
N ILE A 68 -2.87 -10.65 1.07
CA ILE A 68 -3.51 -10.29 2.35
C ILE A 68 -4.43 -11.41 2.83
N LYS A 69 -5.24 -12.00 1.93
CA LYS A 69 -6.10 -13.14 2.24
C LYS A 69 -5.30 -14.31 2.83
N LYS A 70 -4.17 -14.66 2.22
CA LYS A 70 -3.29 -15.74 2.73
C LYS A 70 -2.74 -15.44 4.12
N LEU A 71 -2.51 -14.17 4.46
CA LEU A 71 -1.99 -13.75 5.76
C LEU A 71 -3.08 -13.62 6.84
N THR A 72 -4.36 -13.59 6.45
CA THR A 72 -5.50 -13.31 7.35
C THR A 72 -6.57 -14.40 7.27
N ASN A 73 -7.48 -14.28 6.29
CA ASN A 73 -8.58 -15.23 6.07
C ASN A 73 -8.64 -15.61 4.58
N PRO A 74 -8.11 -16.79 4.18
CA PRO A 74 -8.08 -17.20 2.79
C PRO A 74 -9.48 -17.44 2.19
N ASN A 75 -10.48 -17.69 3.04
CA ASN A 75 -11.85 -18.04 2.61
C ASN A 75 -12.79 -16.82 2.56
N ILE A 76 -12.29 -15.60 2.84
CA ILE A 76 -13.11 -14.40 2.82
C ILE A 76 -13.73 -14.18 1.42
N LYS A 77 -15.03 -13.93 1.37
CA LYS A 77 -15.74 -13.65 0.12
C LYS A 77 -15.56 -12.18 -0.28
N ILE A 78 -15.31 -11.96 -1.56
CA ILE A 78 -15.19 -10.61 -2.14
C ILE A 78 -16.49 -10.25 -2.83
N ILE A 79 -17.07 -9.10 -2.47
CA ILE A 79 -18.20 -8.49 -3.15
C ILE A 79 -17.70 -7.27 -3.90
N GLN A 80 -17.93 -7.22 -5.19
CA GLN A 80 -17.66 -6.03 -5.98
C GLN A 80 -18.69 -4.95 -5.64
N ASP A 81 -18.22 -3.79 -5.23
CA ASP A 81 -19.06 -2.66 -4.84
C ASP A 81 -18.90 -1.53 -5.86
N LYS A 82 -20.01 -1.21 -6.54
CA LYS A 82 -20.04 -0.17 -7.57
C LYS A 82 -19.76 1.23 -7.01
N GLU A 83 -20.14 1.51 -5.76
CA GLU A 83 -19.87 2.78 -5.10
C GLU A 83 -18.37 3.01 -4.86
N ARG A 84 -17.59 1.92 -4.80
CA ARG A 84 -16.12 1.93 -4.65
C ARG A 84 -15.38 1.91 -5.99
N MET A 85 -16.11 1.97 -7.10
CA MET A 85 -15.50 2.06 -8.43
C MET A 85 -15.37 3.52 -8.84
N ARG A 86 -14.18 3.92 -9.24
CA ARG A 86 -13.96 5.24 -9.83
C ARG A 86 -14.56 5.29 -11.23
N PRO A 87 -15.02 6.47 -11.67
CA PRO A 87 -15.42 6.65 -13.07
C PRO A 87 -14.28 6.25 -14.01
N ILE A 88 -14.61 5.57 -15.12
CA ILE A 88 -13.63 5.04 -16.09
C ILE A 88 -12.63 6.11 -16.54
N LYS A 89 -13.09 7.35 -16.74
CA LYS A 89 -12.24 8.47 -17.20
C LYS A 89 -11.23 8.96 -16.15
N SER A 90 -11.45 8.66 -14.87
CA SER A 90 -10.56 9.05 -13.75
C SER A 90 -9.74 7.89 -13.19
N GLU A 91 -9.95 6.67 -13.68
CA GLU A 91 -9.20 5.50 -13.22
C GLU A 91 -7.81 5.48 -13.84
N VAL A 92 -6.80 5.47 -12.99
CA VAL A 92 -5.41 5.32 -13.40
C VAL A 92 -5.02 3.85 -13.30
N ASN A 93 -4.87 3.19 -14.44
CA ASN A 93 -4.60 1.76 -14.50
C ASN A 93 -3.27 1.38 -13.86
N ARG A 94 -2.23 2.22 -14.01
CA ARG A 94 -0.90 1.93 -13.49
C ARG A 94 -0.22 3.18 -12.95
N LEU A 95 0.28 3.11 -11.70
CA LEU A 95 1.16 4.10 -11.11
C LEU A 95 2.41 3.40 -10.60
N ILE A 96 3.56 3.83 -11.13
CA ILE A 96 4.87 3.34 -10.73
C ILE A 96 5.82 4.53 -10.61
N SER A 97 6.66 4.51 -9.61
CA SER A 97 7.59 5.57 -9.29
C SER A 97 9.01 5.24 -9.76
N SER A 98 9.77 6.26 -10.17
CA SER A 98 11.20 6.10 -10.42
C SER A 98 12.00 6.63 -9.22
N ASN A 99 12.75 5.77 -8.58
CA ASN A 99 13.62 6.14 -7.45
C ASN A 99 15.05 6.52 -7.85
N LYS A 100 15.34 6.65 -9.15
CA LYS A 100 16.69 6.98 -9.65
C LYS A 100 17.23 8.29 -9.04
N LYS A 101 16.37 9.32 -8.94
CA LYS A 101 16.75 10.62 -8.39
C LYS A 101 16.96 10.54 -6.87
N ALA A 102 16.12 9.81 -6.15
CA ALA A 102 16.29 9.55 -4.73
C ALA A 102 17.62 8.84 -4.44
N LYS A 103 17.96 7.83 -5.22
CA LYS A 103 19.24 7.15 -5.10
C LYS A 103 20.41 8.07 -5.36
N LYS A 104 20.36 8.91 -6.41
CA LYS A 104 21.46 9.83 -6.79
C LYS A 104 21.64 10.95 -5.78
N ILE A 105 20.58 11.58 -5.30
CA ILE A 105 20.64 12.79 -4.45
C ILE A 105 20.70 12.43 -2.97
N LEU A 106 19.85 11.48 -2.51
CA LEU A 106 19.69 11.12 -1.10
C LEU A 106 20.54 9.90 -0.69
N ASN A 107 21.13 9.19 -1.65
CA ASN A 107 21.70 7.84 -1.42
C ASN A 107 20.66 6.87 -0.83
N TRP A 108 19.39 7.10 -1.13
CA TRP A 108 18.28 6.32 -0.62
C TRP A 108 17.87 5.20 -1.59
N SER A 109 17.59 4.05 -1.04
CA SER A 109 16.98 2.93 -1.74
C SER A 109 16.03 2.19 -0.80
N PRO A 110 14.85 1.75 -1.29
CA PRO A 110 13.88 1.07 -0.44
C PRO A 110 14.39 -0.30 0.01
N LYS A 111 14.28 -0.59 1.30
CA LYS A 111 14.65 -1.88 1.92
C LYS A 111 13.58 -2.95 1.65
N TYR A 112 12.32 -2.50 1.51
CA TYR A 112 11.15 -3.35 1.24
C TYR A 112 10.81 -3.40 -0.26
N SER A 113 11.83 -3.50 -1.12
CA SER A 113 11.65 -3.56 -2.57
C SER A 113 11.64 -4.99 -3.10
N GLY A 114 11.10 -5.15 -4.33
CA GLY A 114 10.95 -6.46 -4.96
C GLY A 114 9.84 -7.30 -4.34
N LYS A 115 9.64 -8.50 -4.88
CA LYS A 115 8.58 -9.40 -4.41
C LYS A 115 8.73 -9.78 -2.93
N LYS A 116 9.95 -10.12 -2.51
CA LYS A 116 10.23 -10.50 -1.10
C LYS A 116 10.07 -9.32 -0.14
N GLY A 117 10.54 -8.13 -0.53
CA GLY A 117 10.38 -6.92 0.28
C GLY A 117 8.92 -6.51 0.44
N PHE A 118 8.15 -6.55 -0.65
CA PHE A 118 6.72 -6.31 -0.62
C PHE A 118 5.97 -7.29 0.30
N GLU A 119 6.25 -8.59 0.19
CA GLU A 119 5.65 -9.62 1.05
C GLU A 119 5.99 -9.41 2.52
N LYS A 120 7.24 -9.03 2.82
CA LYS A 120 7.68 -8.71 4.18
C LYS A 120 6.92 -7.50 4.73
N GLY A 121 6.89 -6.38 4.01
CA GLY A 121 6.18 -5.17 4.43
C GLY A 121 4.68 -5.39 4.59
N LEU A 122 4.09 -6.19 3.71
CA LEU A 122 2.68 -6.55 3.80
C LEU A 122 2.39 -7.38 5.08
N LYS A 123 3.23 -8.35 5.41
CA LYS A 123 3.13 -9.14 6.64
C LYS A 123 3.23 -8.27 7.89
N GLU A 124 4.19 -7.34 7.92
CA GLU A 124 4.35 -6.40 9.03
C GLU A 124 3.12 -5.49 9.18
N THR A 125 2.58 -4.99 8.07
CA THR A 125 1.34 -4.19 8.05
C THR A 125 0.15 -4.99 8.59
N VAL A 126 -0.04 -6.23 8.12
CA VAL A 126 -1.12 -7.10 8.59
C VAL A 126 -0.99 -7.39 10.09
N ASN A 127 0.23 -7.68 10.56
CA ASN A 127 0.49 -7.92 11.98
C ASN A 127 0.19 -6.68 12.84
N TRP A 128 0.54 -5.48 12.35
CA TRP A 128 0.24 -4.23 13.05
C TRP A 128 -1.26 -4.02 13.21
N PHE A 129 -2.06 -4.23 12.16
CA PHE A 129 -3.52 -4.18 12.23
C PHE A 129 -4.13 -5.34 13.04
N GLY A 130 -3.46 -6.48 13.14
CA GLY A 130 -3.88 -7.62 13.95
C GLY A 130 -3.85 -7.34 15.46
N ASN A 131 -3.13 -6.30 15.89
CA ASN A 131 -3.18 -5.85 17.27
C ASN A 131 -4.49 -5.07 17.52
N SER A 132 -5.30 -5.53 18.49
CA SER A 132 -6.59 -4.93 18.82
C SER A 132 -6.49 -3.44 19.20
N ASN A 133 -5.40 -3.05 19.87
CA ASN A 133 -5.16 -1.65 20.25
C ASN A 133 -4.97 -0.73 19.03
N ASN A 134 -4.45 -1.27 17.94
CA ASN A 134 -4.30 -0.51 16.68
C ASN A 134 -5.62 -0.55 15.88
N LEU A 135 -6.25 -1.72 15.81
CA LEU A 135 -7.44 -1.94 15.00
C LEU A 135 -8.65 -1.12 15.46
N ILE A 136 -8.80 -0.88 16.78
CA ILE A 136 -9.92 -0.13 17.34
C ILE A 136 -10.05 1.30 16.79
N HIS A 137 -8.96 1.88 16.30
CA HIS A 137 -8.97 3.22 15.72
C HIS A 137 -9.47 3.26 14.25
N TYR A 138 -9.77 2.10 13.65
CA TYR A 138 -10.18 1.98 12.25
C TYR A 138 -11.60 1.45 12.14
N LYS A 139 -12.45 2.17 11.40
CA LYS A 139 -13.82 1.78 11.09
C LYS A 139 -13.85 1.12 9.71
N SER A 140 -14.11 -0.19 9.65
CA SER A 140 -14.13 -0.94 8.39
C SER A 140 -15.36 -0.70 7.52
N ASP A 141 -16.44 -0.20 8.13
CA ASP A 141 -17.74 0.09 7.50
C ASP A 141 -17.80 1.47 6.84
N LEU A 142 -16.90 2.38 7.20
CA LEU A 142 -16.80 3.69 6.58
C LEU A 142 -15.86 3.66 5.38
N TYR A 143 -16.39 4.03 4.22
CA TYR A 143 -15.58 4.34 3.05
C TYR A 143 -15.23 5.83 3.08
N ASN A 144 -14.01 6.15 3.44
CA ASN A 144 -13.51 7.51 3.33
C ASN A 144 -13.21 7.79 1.86
N LEU A 145 -14.02 8.66 1.26
CA LEU A 145 -13.81 9.19 -0.09
C LEU A 145 -12.59 10.12 -0.10
#